data_b224a8eaddf8ee4d4db6f5c93fed5678
#
_entry.id   b224a8eaddf8ee4d4db6f5c93fed5678
#
_cell.length_a   1.000
_cell.length_b   1.000
_cell.length_c   1.000
_cell.angle_alpha   90.00
_cell.angle_beta   90.00
_cell.angle_gamma   90.00
#
_symmetry.space_group_name_H-M   'P 1'
#
loop_
_entity.id
_entity.type
_entity.pdbx_description
1 polymer ?
#
loop_
_entity_poly.entity_id
_entity_poly.type
_entity_poly.pdbx_seq_one_letter_code
_entity_poly.pdbx_strand_id
1 'polypeptide(L)'
;MKKWMSIPGFIITLIVPFFLILTAARIVANPFYLDYEYNQPGFPADPYGFTTQDRLKWGKLSLDYLFNQAGPEFLSAEKLPDGNPLYNDREMSHMIDVKKVVQSGLVAWYILIAVIALAGILTFRPGWKQTYWKAVERGGYLTILLILLVLLAVALNFDQFFASFHQLFFTSGSWLFYASDTLIRLFPIKLWSDGFTFTGILTLTGAILLSVLGRNLSRKIV
;
A
#
# COMPACT_ATOMS: atom_id res chain seq x y z
N MET A 1 0.07 -36.92 -18.32
CA MET A 1 -1.18 -36.29 -17.87
C MET A 1 -0.86 -34.87 -17.39
N LYS A 2 -1.40 -33.82 -18.04
CA LYS A 2 -1.31 -32.44 -17.52
C LYS A 2 -2.11 -32.40 -16.21
N LYS A 3 -1.42 -32.37 -15.05
CA LYS A 3 -2.09 -32.12 -13.77
C LYS A 3 -2.63 -30.68 -13.81
N TRP A 4 -3.91 -30.54 -14.00
CA TRP A 4 -4.61 -29.27 -13.80
C TRP A 4 -4.30 -28.77 -12.40
N MET A 5 -4.09 -27.46 -12.28
CA MET A 5 -3.86 -26.85 -10.97
C MET A 5 -5.08 -27.14 -10.10
N SER A 6 -4.87 -27.67 -8.88
CA SER A 6 -6.00 -27.85 -7.95
C SER A 6 -6.64 -26.51 -7.62
N ILE A 7 -7.96 -26.47 -7.41
CA ILE A 7 -8.69 -25.23 -7.08
C ILE A 7 -8.01 -24.47 -5.93
N PRO A 8 -7.61 -25.11 -4.80
CA PRO A 8 -6.89 -24.39 -3.74
C PRO A 8 -5.54 -23.83 -4.18
N GLY A 9 -4.79 -24.55 -5.02
CA GLY A 9 -3.53 -24.04 -5.56
C GLY A 9 -3.73 -22.83 -6.49
N PHE A 10 -4.82 -22.80 -7.26
CA PHE A 10 -5.20 -21.66 -8.07
C PHE A 10 -5.52 -20.43 -7.20
N ILE A 11 -6.31 -20.61 -6.14
CA ILE A 11 -6.65 -19.55 -5.18
C ILE A 11 -5.39 -18.95 -4.57
N ILE A 12 -4.45 -19.78 -4.07
CA ILE A 12 -3.19 -19.30 -3.50
C ILE A 12 -2.40 -18.49 -4.54
N THR A 13 -2.32 -18.96 -5.78
CA THR A 13 -1.63 -18.23 -6.85
C THR A 13 -2.21 -16.83 -7.05
N LEU A 14 -3.54 -16.69 -7.00
CA LEU A 14 -4.21 -15.40 -7.19
C LEU A 14 -4.09 -14.45 -6.00
N ILE A 15 -4.03 -14.97 -4.76
CA ILE A 15 -3.96 -14.10 -3.57
C ILE A 15 -2.56 -13.61 -3.24
N VAL A 16 -1.50 -14.29 -3.69
CA VAL A 16 -0.11 -13.89 -3.43
C VAL A 16 0.20 -12.47 -3.89
N PRO A 17 -0.21 -11.99 -5.09
CA PRO A 17 -0.01 -10.60 -5.49
C PRO A 17 -0.61 -9.60 -4.50
N PHE A 18 -1.88 -9.79 -4.12
CA PHE A 18 -2.57 -8.90 -3.18
C PHE A 18 -1.92 -8.90 -1.81
N PHE A 19 -1.53 -10.07 -1.31
CA PHE A 19 -0.81 -10.20 -0.05
C PHE A 19 0.52 -9.41 -0.07
N LEU A 20 1.31 -9.53 -1.13
CA LEU A 20 2.60 -8.84 -1.24
C LEU A 20 2.41 -7.33 -1.39
N ILE A 21 1.47 -6.88 -2.23
CA ILE A 21 1.19 -5.45 -2.43
C ILE A 21 0.71 -4.81 -1.12
N LEU A 22 -0.26 -5.42 -0.43
CA LEU A 22 -0.77 -4.89 0.84
C LEU A 22 0.30 -4.93 1.95
N THR A 23 1.18 -5.94 1.96
CA THR A 23 2.31 -6.00 2.89
C THR A 23 3.29 -4.86 2.63
N ALA A 24 3.68 -4.64 1.39
CA ALA A 24 4.58 -3.56 1.00
C ALA A 24 3.95 -2.18 1.30
N ALA A 25 2.68 -1.97 0.94
CA ALA A 25 1.95 -0.75 1.25
C ALA A 25 1.88 -0.48 2.77
N ARG A 26 1.65 -1.52 3.58
CA ARG A 26 1.63 -1.40 5.05
C ARG A 26 3.01 -1.05 5.64
N ILE A 27 4.09 -1.56 5.03
CA ILE A 27 5.47 -1.22 5.42
C ILE A 27 5.75 0.25 5.10
N VAL A 28 5.38 0.74 3.90
CA VAL A 28 5.60 2.13 3.49
C VAL A 28 4.67 3.09 4.24
N ALA A 29 3.42 2.72 4.51
CA ALA A 29 2.50 3.52 5.30
C ALA A 29 2.87 3.49 6.80
N ASN A 30 3.98 4.13 7.14
CA ASN A 30 4.58 4.18 8.46
C ASN A 30 5.21 5.55 8.72
N PRO A 31 5.18 6.09 9.97
CA PRO A 31 5.82 7.37 10.31
C PRO A 31 7.29 7.45 9.90
N PHE A 32 8.02 6.35 9.93
CA PHE A 32 9.42 6.31 9.49
C PHE A 32 9.58 6.68 8.01
N TYR A 33 8.62 6.33 7.13
CA TYR A 33 8.65 6.73 5.74
C TYR A 33 8.57 8.26 5.60
N LEU A 34 7.72 8.91 6.39
CA LEU A 34 7.62 10.37 6.40
C LEU A 34 8.93 11.01 6.89
N ASP A 35 9.54 10.46 7.97
CA ASP A 35 10.85 10.92 8.45
C ASP A 35 11.93 10.78 7.38
N TYR A 36 11.97 9.64 6.71
CA TYR A 36 12.92 9.41 5.63
C TYR A 36 12.70 10.39 4.48
N GLU A 37 11.48 10.48 3.96
CA GLU A 37 11.18 11.19 2.72
C GLU A 37 11.34 12.71 2.87
N TYR A 38 10.81 13.31 3.95
CA TYR A 38 10.90 14.75 4.15
C TYR A 38 12.31 15.26 4.45
N ASN A 39 13.22 14.39 4.84
CA ASN A 39 14.63 14.73 5.07
C ASN A 39 15.54 14.39 3.86
N GLN A 40 14.98 13.90 2.74
CA GLN A 40 15.79 13.62 1.57
C GLN A 40 16.32 14.90 0.93
N PRO A 41 17.59 14.91 0.47
CA PRO A 41 18.11 16.01 -0.33
C PRO A 41 17.24 16.25 -1.56
N GLY A 42 16.78 17.48 -1.76
CA GLY A 42 15.93 17.84 -2.91
C GLY A 42 14.44 17.53 -2.73
N PHE A 43 13.97 17.10 -1.55
CA PHE A 43 12.54 17.07 -1.29
C PHE A 43 11.98 18.51 -1.34
N PRO A 44 10.88 18.78 -2.08
CA PRO A 44 10.41 20.13 -2.33
C PRO A 44 9.95 20.81 -1.05
N ALA A 45 10.44 22.05 -0.82
CA ALA A 45 9.91 22.90 0.24
C ALA A 45 8.43 23.21 -0.01
N ASP A 46 7.68 23.48 1.07
CA ASP A 46 6.31 23.94 0.94
C ASP A 46 6.29 25.44 0.55
N PRO A 47 5.68 25.80 -0.60
CA PRO A 47 5.63 27.19 -1.04
C PRO A 47 4.72 28.06 -0.17
N TYR A 48 3.90 27.47 0.70
CA TYR A 48 2.97 28.15 1.60
C TYR A 48 3.46 28.22 3.06
N GLY A 49 4.72 27.80 3.34
CA GLY A 49 5.41 28.08 4.58
C GLY A 49 5.44 26.98 5.63
N PHE A 50 4.94 25.74 5.37
CA PHE A 50 5.21 24.65 6.30
C PHE A 50 6.69 24.29 6.30
N THR A 51 7.25 24.22 7.48
CA THR A 51 8.58 23.66 7.69
C THR A 51 8.55 22.12 7.58
N THR A 52 9.74 21.50 7.50
CA THR A 52 9.84 20.03 7.59
C THR A 52 9.23 19.51 8.90
N GLN A 53 9.43 20.25 10.02
CA GLN A 53 8.85 19.88 11.32
C GLN A 53 7.33 19.95 11.32
N ASP A 54 6.74 20.97 10.69
CA ASP A 54 5.28 21.07 10.56
C ASP A 54 4.72 19.89 9.76
N ARG A 55 5.35 19.57 8.62
CA ARG A 55 4.97 18.42 7.80
C ARG A 55 5.07 17.09 8.55
N LEU A 56 6.16 16.91 9.31
CA LEU A 56 6.35 15.72 10.14
C LEU A 56 5.30 15.63 11.25
N LYS A 57 5.03 16.74 11.94
CA LYS A 57 4.02 16.80 13.00
C LYS A 57 2.63 16.39 12.47
N TRP A 58 2.16 17.14 11.48
CA TRP A 58 0.79 17.00 10.97
C TRP A 58 0.63 15.77 10.06
N GLY A 59 1.66 15.41 9.32
CA GLY A 59 1.67 14.20 8.50
C GLY A 59 1.62 12.92 9.32
N LYS A 60 2.38 12.85 10.43
CA LYS A 60 2.34 11.70 11.35
C LYS A 60 0.99 11.59 12.06
N LEU A 61 0.42 12.73 12.50
CA LEU A 61 -0.90 12.76 13.09
C LEU A 61 -1.97 12.26 12.12
N SER A 62 -1.91 12.73 10.87
CA SER A 62 -2.82 12.29 9.81
C SER A 62 -2.68 10.80 9.48
N LEU A 63 -1.43 10.31 9.45
CA LEU A 63 -1.17 8.88 9.27
C LEU A 63 -1.71 8.06 10.44
N ASP A 64 -1.51 8.51 11.69
CA ASP A 64 -2.06 7.84 12.88
C ASP A 64 -3.58 7.74 12.82
N TYR A 65 -4.27 8.82 12.41
CA TYR A 65 -5.71 8.79 12.19
C TYR A 65 -6.16 7.67 11.25
N LEU A 66 -5.44 7.42 10.17
CA LEU A 66 -5.81 6.37 9.21
C LEU A 66 -5.76 4.96 9.81
N PHE A 67 -4.89 4.75 10.79
CA PHE A 67 -4.64 3.42 11.38
C PHE A 67 -5.27 3.21 12.76
N ASN A 68 -5.66 4.29 13.47
CA ASN A 68 -6.32 4.18 14.77
C ASN A 68 -7.84 3.97 14.65
N GLN A 69 -8.55 3.82 15.79
CA GLN A 69 -10.00 3.65 15.85
C GLN A 69 -10.75 4.94 16.20
N ALA A 70 -10.07 6.10 16.26
CA ALA A 70 -10.71 7.36 16.60
C ALA A 70 -11.64 7.84 15.48
N GLY A 71 -12.63 8.62 15.85
CA GLY A 71 -13.55 9.28 14.90
C GLY A 71 -12.92 10.50 14.22
N PRO A 72 -13.72 11.21 13.39
CA PRO A 72 -13.23 12.39 12.64
C PRO A 72 -12.72 13.52 13.56
N GLU A 73 -13.22 13.60 14.79
CA GLU A 73 -12.82 14.58 15.81
C GLU A 73 -11.33 14.55 16.11
N PHE A 74 -10.66 13.42 15.90
CA PHE A 74 -9.22 13.27 16.08
C PHE A 74 -8.41 14.25 15.21
N LEU A 75 -8.88 14.58 14.01
CA LEU A 75 -8.25 15.55 13.13
C LEU A 75 -8.98 16.89 13.10
N SER A 76 -10.32 16.90 13.19
CA SER A 76 -11.12 18.13 13.07
C SER A 76 -10.98 19.04 14.29
N ALA A 77 -10.54 18.51 15.44
CA ALA A 77 -10.23 19.32 16.61
C ALA A 77 -8.88 20.06 16.52
N GLU A 78 -8.01 19.65 15.59
CA GLU A 78 -6.68 20.18 15.45
C GLU A 78 -6.67 21.53 14.71
N LYS A 79 -5.78 22.42 15.17
CA LYS A 79 -5.64 23.77 14.61
C LYS A 79 -4.18 24.05 14.27
N LEU A 80 -4.01 24.77 13.18
CA LEU A 80 -2.73 25.36 12.78
C LEU A 80 -2.33 26.50 13.74
N PRO A 81 -1.06 26.93 13.76
CA PRO A 81 -0.57 28.01 14.62
C PRO A 81 -1.32 29.35 14.46
N ASP A 82 -1.91 29.59 13.29
CA ASP A 82 -2.72 30.77 12.99
C ASP A 82 -4.18 30.68 13.51
N GLY A 83 -4.55 29.57 14.14
CA GLY A 83 -5.90 29.31 14.69
C GLY A 83 -6.88 28.69 13.71
N ASN A 84 -6.53 28.57 12.42
CA ASN A 84 -7.34 27.89 11.42
C ASN A 84 -7.41 26.37 11.68
N PRO A 85 -8.50 25.69 11.28
CA PRO A 85 -8.56 24.22 11.32
C PRO A 85 -7.40 23.60 10.52
N LEU A 86 -6.88 22.46 10.98
CA LEU A 86 -5.85 21.70 10.25
C LEU A 86 -6.33 21.36 8.83
N TYR A 87 -7.56 20.89 8.71
CA TYR A 87 -8.22 20.53 7.45
C TYR A 87 -9.55 21.30 7.30
N ASN A 88 -9.84 21.77 6.11
CA ASN A 88 -11.16 22.27 5.76
C ASN A 88 -12.15 21.08 5.59
N ASP A 89 -13.46 21.38 5.46
CA ASP A 89 -14.52 20.35 5.41
C ASP A 89 -14.34 19.38 4.24
N ARG A 90 -13.82 19.82 3.09
CA ARG A 90 -13.57 18.99 1.92
C ARG A 90 -12.39 18.04 2.17
N GLU A 91 -11.32 18.53 2.74
CA GLU A 91 -10.15 17.74 3.12
C GLU A 91 -10.52 16.71 4.19
N MET A 92 -11.30 17.12 5.20
CA MET A 92 -11.79 16.24 6.27
C MET A 92 -12.67 15.12 5.71
N SER A 93 -13.59 15.43 4.79
CA SER A 93 -14.43 14.44 4.12
C SER A 93 -13.57 13.39 3.39
N HIS A 94 -12.54 13.85 2.66
CA HIS A 94 -11.62 12.96 1.98
C HIS A 94 -10.81 12.09 2.96
N MET A 95 -10.31 12.67 4.05
CA MET A 95 -9.59 11.90 5.08
C MET A 95 -10.44 10.79 5.72
N ILE A 96 -11.74 11.03 5.90
CA ILE A 96 -12.70 10.01 6.35
C ILE A 96 -12.81 8.87 5.32
N ASP A 97 -12.91 9.20 4.04
CA ASP A 97 -13.01 8.19 2.98
C ASP A 97 -11.70 7.42 2.80
N VAL A 98 -10.55 8.10 2.86
CA VAL A 98 -9.22 7.45 2.86
C VAL A 98 -9.10 6.47 4.03
N LYS A 99 -9.53 6.87 5.24
CA LYS A 99 -9.53 5.98 6.41
C LYS A 99 -10.35 4.72 6.16
N LYS A 100 -11.54 4.83 5.57
CA LYS A 100 -12.37 3.64 5.23
C LYS A 100 -11.63 2.69 4.28
N VAL A 101 -10.96 3.23 3.25
CA VAL A 101 -10.19 2.43 2.29
C VAL A 101 -9.01 1.75 2.99
N VAL A 102 -8.25 2.48 3.82
CA VAL A 102 -7.11 1.95 4.59
C VAL A 102 -7.56 0.84 5.55
N GLN A 103 -8.61 1.07 6.32
CA GLN A 103 -9.14 0.08 7.27
C GLN A 103 -9.66 -1.18 6.55
N SER A 104 -10.35 -1.00 5.42
CA SER A 104 -10.79 -2.14 4.59
C SER A 104 -9.60 -2.92 4.03
N GLY A 105 -8.54 -2.22 3.59
CA GLY A 105 -7.29 -2.81 3.14
C GLY A 105 -6.59 -3.60 4.25
N LEU A 106 -6.57 -3.10 5.48
CA LEU A 106 -6.03 -3.81 6.65
C LEU A 106 -6.81 -5.10 6.95
N VAL A 107 -8.14 -5.06 6.93
CA VAL A 107 -8.96 -6.25 7.12
C VAL A 107 -8.67 -7.29 6.04
N ALA A 108 -8.62 -6.87 4.77
CA ALA A 108 -8.25 -7.75 3.66
C ALA A 108 -6.86 -8.36 3.86
N TRP A 109 -5.88 -7.56 4.28
CA TRP A 109 -4.52 -8.02 4.55
C TRP A 109 -4.46 -9.08 5.65
N TYR A 110 -5.15 -8.88 6.78
CA TYR A 110 -5.22 -9.88 7.85
C TYR A 110 -5.89 -11.17 7.38
N ILE A 111 -6.96 -11.09 6.58
CA ILE A 111 -7.60 -12.27 5.98
C ILE A 111 -6.61 -13.02 5.08
N LEU A 112 -5.86 -12.33 4.23
CA LEU A 112 -4.87 -12.95 3.34
C LEU A 112 -3.73 -13.61 4.13
N ILE A 113 -3.24 -12.98 5.21
CA ILE A 113 -2.27 -13.60 6.13
C ILE A 113 -2.83 -14.90 6.69
N ALA A 114 -4.05 -14.88 7.23
CA ALA A 114 -4.69 -16.04 7.83
C ALA A 114 -4.87 -17.17 6.81
N VAL A 115 -5.31 -16.87 5.59
CA VAL A 115 -5.51 -17.86 4.51
C VAL A 115 -4.17 -18.48 4.09
N ILE A 116 -3.13 -17.67 3.86
CA ILE A 116 -1.81 -18.16 3.46
C ILE A 116 -1.17 -18.99 4.58
N ALA A 117 -1.28 -18.55 5.83
CA ALA A 117 -0.76 -19.27 6.99
C ALA A 117 -1.48 -20.62 7.18
N LEU A 118 -2.81 -20.64 7.13
CA LEU A 118 -3.60 -21.87 7.24
C LEU A 118 -3.28 -22.84 6.10
N ALA A 119 -3.20 -22.35 4.86
CA ALA A 119 -2.79 -23.17 3.72
C ALA A 119 -1.35 -23.71 3.88
N GLY A 120 -0.45 -22.92 4.48
CA GLY A 120 0.91 -23.33 4.84
C GLY A 120 0.92 -24.46 5.90
N ILE A 121 0.12 -24.33 6.95
CA ILE A 121 -0.04 -25.37 7.98
C ILE A 121 -0.53 -26.69 7.36
N LEU A 122 -1.44 -26.63 6.40
CA LEU A 122 -1.94 -27.82 5.71
C LEU A 122 -0.86 -28.55 4.89
N THR A 123 0.35 -27.98 4.71
CA THR A 123 1.48 -28.67 4.04
C THR A 123 1.94 -29.95 4.75
N PHE A 124 1.54 -30.15 6.00
CA PHE A 124 1.76 -31.43 6.69
C PHE A 124 0.93 -32.59 6.10
N ARG A 125 -0.12 -32.30 5.30
CA ARG A 125 -0.93 -33.33 4.63
C ARG A 125 -0.22 -33.87 3.38
N PRO A 126 -0.20 -35.20 3.17
CA PRO A 126 0.40 -35.81 1.97
C PRO A 126 -0.14 -35.21 0.67
N GLY A 127 0.75 -34.91 -0.27
CA GLY A 127 0.39 -34.34 -1.59
C GLY A 127 0.07 -32.83 -1.61
N TRP A 128 -0.23 -32.22 -0.47
CA TRP A 128 -0.55 -30.79 -0.41
C TRP A 128 0.70 -29.91 -0.45
N LYS A 129 1.79 -30.32 0.18
CA LYS A 129 3.03 -29.56 0.30
C LYS A 129 3.57 -29.11 -1.07
N GLN A 130 3.62 -30.00 -2.05
CA GLN A 130 4.09 -29.67 -3.40
C GLN A 130 3.13 -28.69 -4.10
N THR A 131 1.81 -28.90 -3.95
CA THR A 131 0.77 -28.00 -4.52
C THR A 131 0.90 -26.59 -3.97
N TYR A 132 1.07 -26.44 -2.65
CA TYR A 132 1.22 -25.15 -1.99
C TYR A 132 2.45 -24.39 -2.51
N TRP A 133 3.64 -25.02 -2.48
CA TRP A 133 4.86 -24.34 -2.89
C TRP A 133 4.89 -24.01 -4.40
N LYS A 134 4.28 -24.84 -5.25
CA LYS A 134 4.08 -24.49 -6.66
C LYS A 134 3.10 -23.34 -6.85
N ALA A 135 2.08 -23.23 -6.03
CA ALA A 135 1.15 -22.12 -6.07
C ALA A 135 1.82 -20.81 -5.63
N VAL A 136 2.65 -20.85 -4.56
CA VAL A 136 3.46 -19.71 -4.11
C VAL A 136 4.44 -19.27 -5.19
N GLU A 137 5.16 -20.21 -5.83
CA GLU A 137 6.06 -19.91 -6.97
C GLU A 137 5.32 -19.18 -8.10
N ARG A 138 4.18 -19.71 -8.53
CA ARG A 138 3.37 -19.11 -9.62
C ARG A 138 2.78 -17.75 -9.23
N GLY A 139 2.33 -17.61 -7.97
CA GLY A 139 1.85 -16.35 -7.42
C GLY A 139 2.95 -15.29 -7.41
N GLY A 140 4.18 -15.68 -7.07
CA GLY A 140 5.35 -14.79 -7.17
C GLY A 140 5.59 -14.34 -8.62
N TYR A 141 5.58 -15.23 -9.62
CA TYR A 141 5.72 -14.84 -11.03
C TYR A 141 4.57 -13.94 -11.51
N LEU A 142 3.33 -14.24 -11.11
CA LEU A 142 2.19 -13.38 -11.41
C LEU A 142 2.37 -11.98 -10.80
N THR A 143 2.87 -11.90 -9.56
CA THR A 143 3.15 -10.62 -8.91
C THR A 143 4.25 -9.85 -9.64
N ILE A 144 5.33 -10.51 -10.07
CA ILE A 144 6.40 -9.86 -10.84
C ILE A 144 5.82 -9.23 -12.11
N LEU A 145 5.00 -9.97 -12.87
CA LEU A 145 4.37 -9.44 -14.07
C LEU A 145 3.49 -8.21 -13.75
N LEU A 146 2.60 -8.33 -12.78
CA LEU A 146 1.67 -7.25 -12.44
C LEU A 146 2.39 -6.01 -11.91
N ILE A 147 3.38 -6.18 -11.01
CA ILE A 147 4.07 -5.03 -10.41
C ILE A 147 4.98 -4.31 -11.39
N LEU A 148 5.58 -5.03 -12.35
CA LEU A 148 6.35 -4.39 -13.42
C LEU A 148 5.45 -3.52 -14.30
N LEU A 149 4.21 -3.95 -14.59
CA LEU A 149 3.24 -3.12 -15.32
C LEU A 149 2.85 -1.87 -14.51
N VAL A 150 2.65 -2.00 -13.20
CA VAL A 150 2.35 -0.86 -12.32
C VAL A 150 3.54 0.10 -12.26
N LEU A 151 4.76 -0.40 -12.05
CA LEU A 151 5.97 0.42 -12.01
C LEU A 151 6.22 1.13 -13.36
N LEU A 152 5.93 0.47 -14.47
CA LEU A 152 5.99 1.11 -15.79
C LEU A 152 4.97 2.24 -15.91
N ALA A 153 3.73 2.03 -15.47
CA ALA A 153 2.69 3.08 -15.48
C ALA A 153 3.09 4.28 -14.60
N VAL A 154 3.63 4.02 -13.41
CA VAL A 154 4.17 5.05 -12.50
C VAL A 154 5.30 5.84 -13.18
N ALA A 155 6.24 5.15 -13.85
CA ALA A 155 7.38 5.78 -14.50
C ALA A 155 7.01 6.58 -15.75
N LEU A 156 5.99 6.15 -16.48
CA LEU A 156 5.57 6.83 -17.73
C LEU A 156 4.77 8.11 -17.44
N ASN A 157 3.83 8.07 -16.54
CA ASN A 157 3.00 9.24 -16.18
C ASN A 157 2.37 9.04 -14.80
N PHE A 158 3.05 9.51 -13.76
CA PHE A 158 2.58 9.37 -12.39
C PHE A 158 1.26 10.11 -12.15
N ASP A 159 1.07 11.31 -12.70
CA ASP A 159 -0.15 12.09 -12.48
C ASP A 159 -1.40 11.36 -13.00
N GLN A 160 -1.30 10.78 -14.21
CA GLN A 160 -2.39 10.00 -14.78
C GLN A 160 -2.63 8.71 -13.99
N PHE A 161 -1.57 8.03 -13.57
CA PHE A 161 -1.66 6.84 -12.71
C PHE A 161 -2.34 7.19 -11.37
N PHE A 162 -1.91 8.27 -10.71
CA PHE A 162 -2.44 8.75 -9.45
C PHE A 162 -3.93 9.14 -9.56
N ALA A 163 -4.30 9.83 -10.64
CA ALA A 163 -5.69 10.16 -10.91
C ALA A 163 -6.55 8.90 -11.12
N SER A 164 -6.07 7.94 -11.90
CA SER A 164 -6.77 6.67 -12.14
C SER A 164 -6.94 5.86 -10.85
N PHE A 165 -5.91 5.84 -10.00
CA PHE A 165 -5.96 5.21 -8.69
C PHE A 165 -7.05 5.85 -7.80
N HIS A 166 -7.11 7.18 -7.75
CA HIS A 166 -8.13 7.88 -6.97
C HIS A 166 -9.54 7.62 -7.49
N GLN A 167 -9.76 7.62 -8.80
CA GLN A 167 -11.06 7.32 -9.41
C GLN A 167 -11.56 5.90 -9.09
N LEU A 168 -10.66 4.95 -8.81
CA LEU A 168 -11.05 3.60 -8.42
C LEU A 168 -11.69 3.53 -7.03
N PHE A 169 -11.25 4.39 -6.11
CA PHE A 169 -11.63 4.31 -4.69
C PHE A 169 -12.55 5.44 -4.23
N PHE A 170 -12.56 6.59 -4.92
CA PHE A 170 -13.24 7.79 -4.46
C PHE A 170 -14.21 8.34 -5.49
N THR A 171 -15.26 9.00 -5.01
CA THR A 171 -16.23 9.68 -5.87
C THR A 171 -15.55 10.77 -6.70
N SER A 172 -15.98 10.94 -7.95
CA SER A 172 -15.41 11.94 -8.86
C SER A 172 -15.38 13.34 -8.22
N GLY A 173 -14.19 13.95 -8.22
CA GLY A 173 -13.95 15.30 -7.70
C GLY A 173 -13.73 15.42 -6.19
N SER A 174 -14.05 14.39 -5.37
CA SER A 174 -13.90 14.47 -3.90
C SER A 174 -12.44 14.49 -3.42
N TRP A 175 -11.49 14.21 -4.30
CA TRP A 175 -10.05 14.15 -4.05
C TRP A 175 -9.24 15.23 -4.80
N LEU A 176 -9.92 16.20 -5.41
CA LEU A 176 -9.29 17.32 -6.09
C LEU A 176 -9.18 18.52 -5.14
N PHE A 177 -7.96 18.96 -4.88
CA PHE A 177 -7.61 20.01 -3.93
C PHE A 177 -6.77 21.11 -4.58
N TYR A 178 -6.78 22.29 -3.97
CA TYR A 178 -5.87 23.37 -4.36
C TYR A 178 -4.46 23.10 -3.82
N ALA A 179 -3.44 23.62 -4.49
CA ALA A 179 -2.06 23.51 -4.02
C ALA A 179 -1.84 24.14 -2.64
N SER A 180 -2.69 25.12 -2.26
CA SER A 180 -2.68 25.78 -0.95
C SER A 180 -3.42 24.98 0.15
N ASP A 181 -4.18 23.95 -0.19
CA ASP A 181 -4.87 23.13 0.80
C ASP A 181 -3.86 22.34 1.64
N THR A 182 -4.12 22.23 2.93
CA THR A 182 -3.22 21.60 3.89
C THR A 182 -2.85 20.17 3.51
N LEU A 183 -3.81 19.40 3.00
CA LEU A 183 -3.60 18.01 2.60
C LEU A 183 -2.53 17.89 1.49
N ILE A 184 -2.56 18.77 0.47
CA ILE A 184 -1.57 18.78 -0.62
C ILE A 184 -0.20 19.26 -0.12
N ARG A 185 -0.18 20.23 0.79
CA ARG A 185 1.04 20.75 1.40
C ARG A 185 1.74 19.71 2.28
N LEU A 186 0.94 18.91 3.00
CA LEU A 186 1.43 17.80 3.83
C LEU A 186 1.80 16.56 3.00
N PHE A 187 1.11 16.28 1.92
CA PHE A 187 1.30 15.08 1.12
C PHE A 187 1.50 15.41 -0.37
N PRO A 188 2.60 16.11 -0.71
CA PRO A 188 2.86 16.53 -2.10
C PRO A 188 3.04 15.33 -3.02
N ILE A 189 2.88 15.56 -4.32
CA ILE A 189 2.94 14.53 -5.36
C ILE A 189 4.23 13.70 -5.32
N LYS A 190 5.37 14.33 -4.94
CA LYS A 190 6.64 13.63 -4.80
C LYS A 190 6.58 12.54 -3.71
N LEU A 191 5.99 12.82 -2.55
CA LEU A 191 5.82 11.83 -1.49
C LEU A 191 5.06 10.58 -2.00
N TRP A 192 4.03 10.81 -2.81
CA TRP A 192 3.23 9.73 -3.37
C TRP A 192 3.98 8.96 -4.46
N SER A 193 4.66 9.64 -5.39
CA SER A 193 5.41 8.99 -6.46
C SER A 193 6.51 8.08 -5.90
N ASP A 194 7.22 8.57 -4.89
CA ASP A 194 8.27 7.80 -4.23
C ASP A 194 7.68 6.66 -3.40
N GLY A 195 6.57 6.90 -2.68
CA GLY A 195 5.85 5.87 -1.92
C GLY A 195 5.33 4.73 -2.79
N PHE A 196 4.76 5.02 -3.96
CA PHE A 196 4.35 4.00 -4.92
C PHE A 196 5.57 3.25 -5.49
N THR A 197 6.66 3.94 -5.76
CA THR A 197 7.92 3.34 -6.24
C THR A 197 8.50 2.40 -5.18
N PHE A 198 8.61 2.82 -3.92
CA PHE A 198 9.07 1.98 -2.80
C PHE A 198 8.17 0.77 -2.60
N THR A 199 6.85 0.97 -2.61
CA THR A 199 5.87 -0.13 -2.53
C THR A 199 6.08 -1.13 -3.66
N GLY A 200 6.30 -0.64 -4.88
CA GLY A 200 6.57 -1.48 -6.05
C GLY A 200 7.87 -2.28 -5.91
N ILE A 201 8.96 -1.65 -5.49
CA ILE A 201 10.26 -2.31 -5.29
C ILE A 201 10.18 -3.36 -4.19
N LEU A 202 9.55 -3.07 -3.06
CA LEU A 202 9.36 -4.04 -1.97
C LEU A 202 8.49 -5.23 -2.43
N THR A 203 7.42 -4.96 -3.16
CA THR A 203 6.56 -6.00 -3.73
C THR A 203 7.33 -6.88 -4.71
N LEU A 204 8.13 -6.29 -5.61
CA LEU A 204 8.95 -7.02 -6.57
C LEU A 204 9.99 -7.91 -5.86
N THR A 205 10.66 -7.35 -4.86
CA THR A 205 11.64 -8.10 -4.03
C THR A 205 10.98 -9.29 -3.35
N GLY A 206 9.84 -9.08 -2.69
CA GLY A 206 9.06 -10.15 -2.05
C GLY A 206 8.60 -11.21 -3.05
N ALA A 207 8.18 -10.79 -4.24
CA ALA A 207 7.74 -11.70 -5.30
C ALA A 207 8.88 -12.59 -5.83
N ILE A 208 10.06 -12.02 -6.04
CA ILE A 208 11.26 -12.78 -6.42
C ILE A 208 11.62 -13.79 -5.33
N LEU A 209 11.67 -13.35 -4.06
CA LEU A 209 11.97 -14.23 -2.93
C LEU A 209 10.97 -15.38 -2.82
N LEU A 210 9.67 -15.12 -2.91
CA LEU A 210 8.65 -16.16 -2.87
C LEU A 210 8.70 -17.10 -4.08
N SER A 211 9.02 -16.60 -5.27
CA SER A 211 9.19 -17.43 -6.47
C SER A 211 10.34 -18.41 -6.31
N VAL A 212 11.50 -17.91 -5.84
CA VAL A 212 12.69 -18.75 -5.60
C VAL A 212 12.44 -19.77 -4.49
N LEU A 213 11.86 -19.32 -3.37
CA LEU A 213 11.53 -20.21 -2.24
C LEU A 213 10.54 -21.30 -2.67
N GLY A 214 9.45 -20.92 -3.32
CA GLY A 214 8.43 -21.84 -3.82
C GLY A 214 9.01 -22.88 -4.76
N ARG A 215 9.86 -22.44 -5.71
CA ARG A 215 10.57 -23.33 -6.64
C ARG A 215 11.47 -24.33 -5.94
N ASN A 216 12.29 -23.85 -4.99
CA ASN A 216 13.26 -24.71 -4.30
C ASN A 216 12.55 -25.73 -3.40
N LEU A 217 11.50 -25.30 -2.66
CA LEU A 217 10.76 -26.18 -1.76
C LEU A 217 9.85 -27.16 -2.51
N SER A 218 9.28 -26.78 -3.65
CA SER A 218 8.48 -27.70 -4.45
C SER A 218 9.30 -28.83 -5.11
N ARG A 219 10.58 -28.57 -5.43
CA ARG A 219 11.48 -29.55 -6.04
C ARG A 219 12.05 -30.58 -5.06
N LYS A 220 12.22 -30.20 -3.78
CA LYS A 220 12.74 -31.11 -2.74
C LYS A 220 11.74 -32.19 -2.30
N ILE A 221 10.53 -32.17 -2.85
CA ILE A 221 9.42 -33.07 -2.47
C ILE A 221 9.27 -34.23 -3.49
N VAL A 222 10.13 -34.27 -4.50
CA VAL A 222 10.14 -35.35 -5.54
C VAL A 222 11.05 -36.48 -5.11
#